data_c541afc39fa00f16ccbe24f065d27f33
#
_entry.id   c541afc39fa00f16ccbe24f065d27f33
#
_cell.length_a   1.000
_cell.length_b   1.000
_cell.length_c   1.000
_cell.angle_alpha   90.00
_cell.angle_beta   90.00
_cell.angle_gamma   90.00
#
_symmetry.space_group_name_H-M   'P 1'
#
loop_
_entity.id
_entity.type
_entity.pdbx_description
1 polymer ?
#
loop_
_entity_poly.entity_id
_entity_poly.type
_entity_poly.pdbx_seq_one_letter_code
_entity_poly.pdbx_strand_id
1 'polypeptide(L)'
;MNSENKSHLNYLSQLIEFNNNIKNYNLSRIYIEEYYRVLQEILGKEISILRCKNCDCIFDSGENFKIIKSKISKSNPNNLDIVIQCLKCNKKFINSLNKL
;
A
#
# COMPACT_ATOMS: atom_id res chain seq x y z
N MET A 1 8.03 10.32 2.28
CA MET A 1 7.42 10.38 0.93
C MET A 1 7.55 11.79 0.39
N ASN A 2 8.09 11.96 -0.82
CA ASN A 2 8.25 13.30 -1.39
C ASN A 2 6.92 13.81 -1.98
N SER A 3 6.90 15.10 -2.35
CA SER A 3 5.67 15.73 -2.83
C SER A 3 5.18 15.19 -4.18
N GLU A 4 6.08 14.78 -5.07
CA GLU A 4 5.72 14.21 -6.36
C GLU A 4 5.00 12.88 -6.20
N ASN A 5 5.53 12.00 -5.34
CA ASN A 5 4.93 10.71 -5.08
C ASN A 5 3.57 10.85 -4.39
N LYS A 6 3.47 11.81 -3.46
CA LYS A 6 2.22 12.09 -2.78
C LYS A 6 1.16 12.60 -3.75
N SER A 7 1.54 13.50 -4.67
CA SER A 7 0.65 14.02 -5.71
C SER A 7 0.19 12.92 -6.65
N HIS A 8 1.09 12.02 -7.04
CA HIS A 8 0.75 10.90 -7.91
C HIS A 8 -0.25 9.95 -7.25
N LEU A 9 -0.03 9.62 -5.97
CA LEU A 9 -0.96 8.77 -5.22
C LEU A 9 -2.32 9.45 -5.05
N ASN A 10 -2.35 10.76 -4.81
CA ASN A 10 -3.60 11.52 -4.72
C ASN A 10 -4.36 11.50 -6.04
N TYR A 11 -3.64 11.65 -7.15
CA TYR A 11 -4.25 11.60 -8.49
C TYR A 11 -4.89 10.23 -8.75
N LEU A 12 -4.17 9.16 -8.46
CA LEU A 12 -4.69 7.80 -8.62
C LEU A 12 -5.90 7.55 -7.71
N SER A 13 -5.86 8.07 -6.48
CA SER A 13 -6.97 7.95 -5.55
C SER A 13 -8.23 8.62 -6.10
N GLN A 14 -8.09 9.80 -6.71
CA GLN A 14 -9.20 10.51 -7.33
C GLN A 14 -9.77 9.75 -8.52
N LEU A 15 -8.92 9.14 -9.34
CA LEU A 15 -9.36 8.31 -10.47
C LEU A 15 -10.13 7.08 -9.99
N ILE A 16 -9.67 6.46 -8.92
CA ILE A 16 -10.36 5.30 -8.32
C ILE A 16 -11.75 5.71 -7.85
N GLU A 17 -11.84 6.81 -7.10
CA GLU A 17 -13.11 7.30 -6.60
C GLU A 17 -14.07 7.66 -7.73
N PHE A 18 -13.58 8.39 -8.74
CA PHE A 18 -14.40 8.76 -9.89
C PHE A 18 -14.96 7.53 -10.60
N ASN A 19 -14.12 6.53 -10.87
CA ASN A 19 -14.56 5.34 -11.59
C ASN A 19 -15.48 4.46 -10.75
N ASN A 20 -15.32 4.45 -9.43
CA ASN A 20 -16.25 3.76 -8.54
C ASN A 20 -17.63 4.44 -8.57
N ASN A 21 -17.67 5.78 -8.60
CA ASN A 21 -18.91 6.52 -8.62
C ASN A 21 -19.71 6.30 -9.89
N ILE A 22 -19.04 6.15 -11.03
CA ILE A 22 -19.73 5.84 -12.30
C ILE A 22 -19.85 4.33 -12.54
N LYS A 23 -19.50 3.52 -11.55
CA LYS A 23 -19.59 2.05 -11.58
C LYS A 23 -18.73 1.40 -12.67
N ASN A 24 -17.65 2.05 -13.07
CA ASN A 24 -16.66 1.48 -13.98
C ASN A 24 -15.59 0.72 -13.17
N TYR A 25 -15.98 -0.44 -12.64
CA TYR A 25 -15.14 -1.19 -11.72
C TYR A 25 -13.92 -1.82 -12.39
N ASN A 26 -14.00 -2.12 -13.67
CA ASN A 26 -12.84 -2.67 -14.39
C ASN A 26 -11.70 -1.66 -14.42
N LEU A 27 -11.98 -0.42 -14.75
CA LEU A 27 -10.98 0.64 -14.79
C LEU A 27 -10.53 1.03 -13.38
N SER A 28 -11.46 1.07 -12.44
CA SER A 28 -11.15 1.32 -11.03
C SER A 28 -10.13 0.30 -10.50
N ARG A 29 -10.31 -0.98 -10.83
CA ARG A 29 -9.39 -2.03 -10.40
C ARG A 29 -7.98 -1.83 -10.97
N ILE A 30 -7.87 -1.40 -12.23
CA ILE A 30 -6.57 -1.11 -12.85
C ILE A 30 -5.85 0.00 -12.09
N TYR A 31 -6.56 1.07 -11.74
CA TYR A 31 -5.98 2.18 -10.96
C TYR A 31 -5.65 1.76 -9.53
N ILE A 32 -6.43 0.89 -8.92
CA ILE A 32 -6.14 0.35 -7.58
C ILE A 32 -4.83 -0.44 -7.61
N GLU A 33 -4.64 -1.29 -8.62
CA GLU A 33 -3.41 -2.06 -8.76
C GLU A 33 -2.20 -1.15 -8.95
N GLU A 34 -2.34 -0.11 -9.77
CA GLU A 34 -1.28 0.87 -9.97
C GLU A 34 -0.97 1.64 -8.69
N TYR A 35 -2.00 2.04 -7.94
CA TYR A 35 -1.85 2.73 -6.67
C TYR A 35 -0.99 1.92 -5.70
N TYR A 36 -1.32 0.64 -5.52
CA TYR A 36 -0.57 -0.20 -4.60
C TYR A 36 0.83 -0.52 -5.11
N ARG A 37 1.02 -0.64 -6.42
CA ARG A 37 2.34 -0.83 -7.00
C ARG A 37 3.24 0.38 -6.71
N VAL A 38 2.74 1.59 -6.93
CA VAL A 38 3.50 2.80 -6.65
C VAL A 38 3.80 2.92 -5.16
N LEU A 39 2.80 2.65 -4.32
CA LEU A 39 2.97 2.71 -2.87
C LEU A 39 4.03 1.70 -2.40
N GLN A 40 4.02 0.50 -2.96
CA GLN A 40 5.01 -0.53 -2.63
C GLN A 40 6.43 -0.10 -3.00
N GLU A 41 6.61 0.53 -4.16
CA GLU A 41 7.92 1.07 -4.56
C GLU A 41 8.40 2.17 -3.61
N ILE A 42 7.51 3.10 -3.26
CA ILE A 42 7.85 4.23 -2.40
C ILE A 42 8.25 3.75 -1.00
N LEU A 43 7.49 2.81 -0.45
CA LEU A 43 7.67 2.33 0.92
C LEU A 43 8.61 1.12 1.02
N GLY A 44 9.16 0.67 -0.12
CA GLY A 44 9.97 -0.55 -0.16
C GLY A 44 11.11 -0.55 0.86
N LYS A 45 11.84 0.55 0.98
CA LYS A 45 12.95 0.66 1.94
C LYS A 45 12.48 0.61 3.38
N GLU A 46 11.31 1.21 3.67
CA GLU A 46 10.74 1.22 5.01
C GLU A 46 10.20 -0.16 5.38
N ILE A 47 9.60 -0.82 4.41
CA ILE A 47 9.02 -2.15 4.60
C ILE A 47 10.10 -3.22 4.67
N SER A 48 11.26 -3.01 4.02
CA SER A 48 12.34 -3.99 4.00
C SER A 48 12.93 -4.30 5.37
N ILE A 49 12.71 -3.44 6.37
CA ILE A 49 13.11 -3.72 7.74
C ILE A 49 12.10 -4.56 8.51
N LEU A 50 10.93 -4.79 7.93
CA LEU A 50 9.87 -5.58 8.55
C LEU A 50 10.06 -7.06 8.26
N ARG A 51 9.55 -7.87 9.18
CA ARG A 51 9.55 -9.32 9.04
C ARG A 51 8.13 -9.83 9.10
N CYS A 52 7.89 -10.95 8.45
CA CYS A 52 6.62 -11.65 8.59
C CYS A 52 6.48 -12.16 10.02
N LYS A 53 5.36 -11.83 10.66
CA LYS A 53 5.11 -12.24 12.04
C LYS A 53 4.86 -13.74 12.17
N ASN A 54 4.58 -14.43 11.07
CA ASN A 54 4.29 -15.85 11.05
C ASN A 54 5.50 -16.71 10.68
N CYS A 55 6.18 -16.38 9.58
CA CYS A 55 7.31 -17.19 9.10
C CYS A 55 8.67 -16.53 9.26
N ASP A 56 8.70 -15.29 9.76
CA ASP A 56 9.92 -14.54 10.08
C ASP A 56 10.79 -14.19 8.86
N CYS A 57 10.27 -14.30 7.64
CA CYS A 57 11.04 -13.88 6.48
C CYS A 57 11.11 -12.35 6.43
N ILE A 58 12.26 -11.83 5.98
CA ILE A 58 12.46 -10.39 5.82
C ILE A 58 11.81 -9.95 4.52
N PHE A 59 11.04 -8.85 4.56
CA PHE A 59 10.44 -8.28 3.36
C PHE A 59 11.48 -7.42 2.65
N ASP A 60 11.93 -7.85 1.49
CA ASP A 60 12.85 -7.09 0.68
C ASP A 60 12.30 -6.96 -0.75
N SER A 61 12.77 -6.01 -1.49
CA SER A 61 12.52 -5.80 -2.93
C SER A 61 11.08 -5.97 -3.43
N GLY A 62 10.11 -6.25 -2.58
CA GLY A 62 8.71 -6.42 -2.99
C GLY A 62 8.38 -7.74 -3.67
N GLU A 63 9.34 -8.66 -3.78
CA GLU A 63 9.09 -9.98 -4.38
C GLU A 63 8.45 -10.94 -3.40
N ASN A 64 8.67 -10.74 -2.11
CA ASN A 64 8.19 -11.65 -1.06
C ASN A 64 7.07 -11.05 -0.22
N PHE A 65 6.58 -9.88 -0.58
CA PHE A 65 5.45 -9.26 0.09
C PHE A 65 4.58 -8.49 -0.91
N LYS A 66 3.34 -8.20 -0.51
CA LYS A 66 2.40 -7.43 -1.31
C LYS A 66 1.60 -6.50 -0.40
N ILE A 67 1.42 -5.26 -0.81
CA ILE A 67 0.52 -4.32 -0.13
C ILE A 67 -0.88 -4.54 -0.69
N ILE A 68 -1.82 -4.92 0.17
CA ILE A 68 -3.19 -5.22 -0.24
C ILE A 68 -4.08 -4.00 -0.11
N LYS A 69 -3.86 -3.21 0.95
CA LYS A 69 -4.74 -2.11 1.30
C LYS A 69 -3.95 -1.08 2.09
N SER A 70 -4.33 0.19 1.95
CA SER A 70 -3.75 1.26 2.75
C SER A 70 -4.82 2.29 3.09
N LYS A 71 -4.70 2.91 4.26
CA LYS A 71 -5.56 4.01 4.68
C LYS A 71 -4.85 4.86 5.73
N ILE A 72 -5.28 6.11 5.84
CA ILE A 72 -4.78 6.99 6.91
C ILE A 72 -5.33 6.49 8.25
N SER A 73 -4.45 6.38 9.25
CA SER A 73 -4.84 5.91 10.57
C SER A 73 -5.87 6.85 11.21
N LYS A 74 -6.91 6.27 11.80
CA LYS A 74 -7.93 7.06 12.51
C LYS A 74 -7.40 7.63 13.81
N SER A 75 -6.48 6.93 14.46
CA SER A 75 -5.92 7.35 15.75
C SER A 75 -4.82 8.38 15.59
N ASN A 76 -4.12 8.40 14.46
CA ASN A 76 -3.04 9.35 14.20
C ASN A 76 -3.00 9.67 12.70
N PRO A 77 -3.48 10.87 12.29
CA PRO A 77 -3.54 11.22 10.86
C PRO A 77 -2.18 11.34 10.18
N ASN A 78 -1.08 11.33 10.93
CA ASN A 78 0.27 11.32 10.37
C ASN A 78 0.76 9.91 10.05
N ASN A 79 0.01 8.89 10.42
CA ASN A 79 0.36 7.49 10.17
C ASN A 79 -0.46 6.93 9.02
N LEU A 80 0.18 6.02 8.28
CA LEU A 80 -0.47 5.27 7.21
C LEU A 80 -0.56 3.81 7.65
N ASP A 81 -1.79 3.30 7.75
CA ASP A 81 -2.02 1.89 8.05
C ASP A 81 -2.04 1.11 6.75
N ILE A 82 -1.19 0.09 6.65
CA ILE A 82 -1.13 -0.76 5.47
C ILE A 82 -1.38 -2.21 5.86
N VAL A 83 -2.07 -2.94 4.98
CA VAL A 83 -2.23 -4.39 5.11
C VAL A 83 -1.23 -5.03 4.17
N ILE A 84 -0.31 -5.82 4.73
CA ILE A 84 0.74 -6.49 3.99
C ILE A 84 0.46 -7.99 3.99
N GLN A 85 0.63 -8.61 2.84
CA GLN A 85 0.57 -10.08 2.74
C GLN A 85 1.97 -10.62 2.47
N CYS A 86 2.40 -11.57 3.31
CA CYS A 86 3.61 -12.31 3.04
C CYS A 86 3.35 -13.29 1.91
N LEU A 87 4.14 -13.23 0.84
CA LEU A 87 3.95 -14.10 -0.31
C LEU A 87 4.54 -15.49 -0.09
N LYS A 88 5.31 -15.67 0.96
CA LYS A 88 5.90 -16.97 1.31
C LYS A 88 4.92 -17.86 2.08
N CYS A 89 4.24 -17.30 3.08
CA CYS A 89 3.31 -18.06 3.91
C CYS A 89 1.85 -17.64 3.76
N ASN A 90 1.58 -16.58 2.97
CA ASN A 90 0.25 -16.03 2.67
C ASN A 90 -0.49 -15.40 3.85
N LYS A 91 0.19 -15.18 4.98
CA LYS A 91 -0.42 -14.46 6.11
C LYS A 91 -0.50 -12.97 5.82
N LYS A 92 -1.58 -12.35 6.32
CA LYS A 92 -1.81 -10.91 6.20
C LYS A 92 -1.71 -10.27 7.57
N PHE A 93 -1.18 -9.05 7.64
CA PHE A 93 -1.10 -8.30 8.89
C PHE A 93 -1.08 -6.80 8.59
N ILE A 94 -1.36 -6.02 9.63
CA ILE A 94 -1.44 -4.55 9.52
C ILE A 94 -0.20 -3.95 10.14
N ASN A 95 0.42 -2.99 9.45
CA ASN A 95 1.49 -2.16 9.97
C ASN A 95 1.11 -0.69 9.84
N SER A 96 1.50 0.10 10.84
CA SER A 96 1.33 1.54 10.80
C SER A 96 2.69 2.19 10.52
N LEU A 97 2.74 3.02 9.48
CA LEU A 97 3.95 3.72 9.09
C LEU A 97 3.78 5.22 9.32
N ASN A 98 4.73 5.84 10.00
CA ASN A 98 4.72 7.27 10.29
C ASN A 98 5.42 8.03 9.15
N LYS A 99 4.75 8.11 7.98
CA LYS A 99 5.35 8.62 6.75
C LYS A 99 4.59 9.76 6.08
N LEU A 100 3.48 10.16 6.63
CA LEU A 100 2.69 11.25 6.03
C LEU A 100 3.10 12.62 6.52
#